data_100c160f975b4e0261186f9f92ecb749
#
_entry.id   100c160f975b4e0261186f9f92ecb749
#
_cell.length_a   1.000
_cell.length_b   1.000
_cell.length_c   1.000
_cell.angle_alpha   90.00
_cell.angle_beta   90.00
_cell.angle_gamma   90.00
#
_symmetry.space_group_name_H-M   'P 1'
#
loop_
_entity.id
_entity.type
_entity.pdbx_description
1 polymer ?
#
loop_
_entity_poly.entity_id
_entity_poly.type
_entity_poly.pdbx_seq_one_letter_code
_entity_poly.pdbx_strand_id
1 'polypeptide(L)'
;ITHGFAGAGAFSDCKLSLYNSEDTTFVGGELEEYMSEKELKQLLDEVVETYVSYGIPDERIGGMSHPYAKELLKKANDNGLKMTIVPFLHAGTTNGRKTFFLLESRLQEDERVNLIFDAPVKEVLVEDGKVKGVVYQKDRQDHKAYSSNVVLATGRAGASWNKEICSKLGIPTKEGKIKVGVRYELPDKIMGRANELYEPKFKTDATLETDAAITFCHNPYCGSVVAESYDGQITLVNGHADNTKTGRTNMALLFKMDFGENAIEVVKNMAKTLNVLSGGQVAV
;
A
#
# COMPACT_ATOMS: atom_id res chain seq x y z
N ILE A 1 11.24 1.95 9.02
CA ILE A 1 10.57 1.67 7.73
C ILE A 1 10.38 0.19 7.62
N THR A 2 9.18 -0.19 7.27
CA THR A 2 8.86 -1.58 6.99
C THR A 2 9.29 -1.88 5.55
N HIS A 3 10.40 -2.57 5.40
CA HIS A 3 10.95 -3.00 4.12
C HIS A 3 11.53 -4.41 4.24
N GLY A 4 12.06 -4.96 3.16
CA GLY A 4 12.56 -6.32 3.10
C GLY A 4 11.53 -7.27 2.51
N PHE A 5 11.72 -8.59 2.69
CA PHE A 5 10.80 -9.60 2.22
C PHE A 5 9.38 -9.35 2.75
N ALA A 6 8.37 -9.52 1.93
CA ALA A 6 6.98 -9.18 2.20
C ALA A 6 6.65 -7.67 2.34
N GLY A 7 7.62 -6.79 2.47
CA GLY A 7 7.41 -5.35 2.52
C GLY A 7 6.45 -4.90 3.60
N ALA A 8 5.76 -3.78 3.36
CA ALA A 8 4.80 -3.20 4.29
C ALA A 8 3.56 -4.10 4.52
N GLY A 9 3.22 -4.97 3.56
CA GLY A 9 2.05 -5.85 3.65
C GLY A 9 2.08 -6.79 4.85
N ALA A 10 3.27 -7.26 5.24
CA ALA A 10 3.44 -8.13 6.41
C ALA A 10 3.15 -7.45 7.77
N PHE A 11 3.09 -6.12 7.80
CA PHE A 11 2.95 -5.32 9.02
C PHE A 11 1.74 -4.38 8.99
N SER A 12 0.94 -4.43 7.93
CA SER A 12 -0.23 -3.58 7.72
C SER A 12 -1.45 -4.44 7.44
N ASP A 13 -2.03 -5.03 8.45
CA ASP A 13 -3.30 -5.79 8.46
C ASP A 13 -3.40 -6.91 7.42
N CYS A 14 -2.52 -6.97 6.42
CA CYS A 14 -2.52 -7.93 5.32
C CYS A 14 -3.91 -8.04 4.65
N LYS A 15 -4.37 -6.94 4.07
CA LYS A 15 -5.62 -6.85 3.32
C LYS A 15 -5.37 -7.07 1.83
N LEU A 16 -6.06 -8.03 1.24
CA LEU A 16 -6.09 -8.26 -0.21
C LEU A 16 -7.40 -7.73 -0.76
N SER A 17 -7.35 -6.62 -1.50
CA SER A 17 -8.52 -6.10 -2.22
C SER A 17 -8.86 -7.03 -3.38
N LEU A 18 -10.10 -7.45 -3.46
CA LEU A 18 -10.59 -8.35 -4.50
C LEU A 18 -11.19 -7.55 -5.65
N TYR A 19 -11.21 -8.16 -6.83
CA TYR A 19 -11.93 -7.60 -7.95
C TYR A 19 -13.43 -7.59 -7.67
N ASN A 20 -14.09 -6.49 -7.99
CA ASN A 20 -15.54 -6.37 -7.90
C ASN A 20 -16.12 -6.02 -9.27
N SER A 21 -16.78 -6.98 -9.91
CA SER A 21 -17.42 -6.81 -11.22
C SER A 21 -18.62 -5.86 -11.20
N GLU A 22 -19.17 -5.55 -10.02
CA GLU A 22 -20.30 -4.64 -9.87
C GLU A 22 -19.88 -3.17 -9.70
N ASP A 23 -18.61 -2.94 -9.42
CA ASP A 23 -18.06 -1.60 -9.23
C ASP A 23 -16.90 -1.40 -10.23
N THR A 24 -17.18 -0.68 -11.31
CA THR A 24 -16.23 -0.35 -12.36
C THR A 24 -15.11 0.60 -11.89
N THR A 25 -15.14 1.04 -10.65
CA THR A 25 -14.09 1.87 -10.04
C THR A 25 -13.01 1.02 -9.38
N PHE A 26 -12.72 -0.15 -9.94
CA PHE A 26 -11.68 -1.01 -9.42
C PHE A 26 -10.33 -0.30 -9.38
N VAL A 27 -9.63 -0.53 -8.29
CA VAL A 27 -8.36 0.10 -7.98
C VAL A 27 -7.24 -0.89 -8.29
N GLY A 28 -7.01 -1.16 -9.57
CA GLY A 28 -5.92 -2.02 -10.04
C GLY A 28 -4.55 -1.33 -10.04
N GLY A 29 -4.47 -0.13 -9.50
CA GLY A 29 -3.21 0.61 -9.48
C GLY A 29 -2.76 1.05 -10.88
N GLU A 30 -3.71 1.39 -11.74
CA GLU A 30 -3.49 1.79 -13.14
C GLU A 30 -3.06 0.61 -14.04
N LEU A 31 -3.23 -0.64 -13.59
CA LEU A 31 -2.90 -1.81 -14.41
C LEU A 31 -3.84 -1.96 -15.61
N GLU A 32 -5.03 -1.36 -15.53
CA GLU A 32 -6.01 -1.29 -16.62
C GLU A 32 -5.47 -0.54 -17.86
N GLU A 33 -4.44 0.27 -17.70
CA GLU A 33 -3.75 0.93 -18.82
C GLU A 33 -2.87 -0.04 -19.64
N TYR A 34 -2.52 -1.20 -19.05
CA TYR A 34 -1.57 -2.14 -19.63
C TYR A 34 -2.17 -3.48 -20.01
N MET A 35 -3.36 -3.81 -19.52
CA MET A 35 -4.01 -5.09 -19.79
C MET A 35 -5.52 -4.97 -19.79
N SER A 36 -6.21 -5.95 -20.39
CA SER A 36 -7.66 -5.99 -20.39
C SER A 36 -8.21 -6.31 -19.00
N GLU A 37 -9.44 -5.86 -18.72
CA GLU A 37 -10.16 -6.16 -17.48
C GLU A 37 -10.23 -7.68 -17.20
N LYS A 38 -10.42 -8.48 -18.24
CA LYS A 38 -10.48 -9.94 -18.12
C LYS A 38 -9.15 -10.54 -17.66
N GLU A 39 -8.04 -10.09 -18.25
CA GLU A 39 -6.70 -10.54 -17.86
C GLU A 39 -6.36 -10.10 -16.44
N LEU A 40 -6.66 -8.84 -16.11
CA LEU A 40 -6.46 -8.31 -14.78
C LEU A 40 -7.21 -9.11 -13.72
N LYS A 41 -8.49 -9.40 -13.98
CA LYS A 41 -9.30 -10.24 -13.08
C LYS A 41 -8.68 -11.61 -12.88
N GLN A 42 -8.28 -12.29 -13.97
CA GLN A 42 -7.65 -13.60 -13.88
C GLN A 42 -6.38 -13.57 -13.02
N LEU A 43 -5.50 -12.59 -13.26
CA LEU A 43 -4.25 -12.46 -12.48
C LEU A 43 -4.53 -12.16 -11.00
N LEU A 44 -5.54 -11.36 -10.70
CA LEU A 44 -5.92 -11.08 -9.31
C LEU A 44 -6.50 -12.32 -8.62
N ASP A 45 -7.30 -13.12 -9.32
CA ASP A 45 -7.80 -14.40 -8.79
C ASP A 45 -6.63 -15.36 -8.51
N GLU A 46 -5.65 -15.47 -9.39
CA GLU A 46 -4.42 -16.26 -9.19
C GLU A 46 -3.59 -15.78 -7.98
N VAL A 47 -3.49 -14.46 -7.78
CA VAL A 47 -2.83 -13.88 -6.60
C VAL A 47 -3.58 -14.26 -5.32
N VAL A 48 -4.91 -14.14 -5.34
CA VAL A 48 -5.76 -14.53 -4.19
C VAL A 48 -5.58 -16.01 -3.86
N GLU A 49 -5.70 -16.91 -4.85
CA GLU A 49 -5.52 -18.35 -4.67
C GLU A 49 -4.14 -18.66 -4.09
N THR A 50 -3.09 -17.98 -4.57
CA THR A 50 -1.73 -18.12 -4.05
C THR A 50 -1.70 -17.78 -2.56
N TYR A 51 -2.18 -16.60 -2.16
CA TYR A 51 -2.15 -16.20 -0.76
C TYR A 51 -3.03 -17.07 0.15
N VAL A 52 -4.18 -17.51 -0.32
CA VAL A 52 -5.04 -18.46 0.41
C VAL A 52 -4.33 -19.79 0.61
N SER A 53 -3.60 -20.30 -0.39
CA SER A 53 -2.81 -21.53 -0.27
C SER A 53 -1.69 -21.43 0.77
N TYR A 54 -1.23 -20.21 1.08
CA TYR A 54 -0.26 -19.93 2.15
C TYR A 54 -0.89 -19.51 3.48
N GLY A 55 -2.22 -19.63 3.62
CA GLY A 55 -2.92 -19.51 4.91
C GLY A 55 -3.62 -18.19 5.16
N ILE A 56 -3.80 -17.33 4.15
CA ILE A 56 -4.75 -16.22 4.26
C ILE A 56 -6.16 -16.81 4.32
N PRO A 57 -7.01 -16.41 5.30
CA PRO A 57 -8.39 -16.87 5.35
C PRO A 57 -9.16 -16.53 4.07
N ASP A 58 -9.85 -17.51 3.49
CA ASP A 58 -10.73 -17.30 2.31
C ASP A 58 -12.13 -16.84 2.74
N GLU A 59 -12.18 -15.87 3.65
CA GLU A 59 -13.41 -15.23 4.06
C GLU A 59 -13.50 -13.84 3.44
N ARG A 60 -14.42 -13.66 2.51
CA ARG A 60 -14.63 -12.37 1.84
C ARG A 60 -15.43 -11.44 2.73
N ILE A 61 -14.87 -10.27 3.00
CA ILE A 61 -15.46 -9.25 3.86
C ILE A 61 -15.74 -7.99 3.03
N GLY A 62 -16.85 -7.29 3.35
CA GLY A 62 -17.23 -6.04 2.69
C GLY A 62 -17.87 -6.25 1.32
N GLY A 63 -17.82 -5.22 0.47
CA GLY A 63 -18.42 -5.24 -0.86
C GLY A 63 -19.90 -4.82 -0.86
N MET A 64 -20.45 -4.71 -2.06
CA MET A 64 -21.84 -4.24 -2.30
C MET A 64 -22.94 -5.24 -1.90
N SER A 65 -22.56 -6.48 -1.62
CA SER A 65 -23.51 -7.51 -1.14
C SER A 65 -24.03 -7.27 0.28
N HIS A 66 -23.35 -6.43 1.06
CA HIS A 66 -23.80 -6.09 2.41
C HIS A 66 -25.13 -5.31 2.37
N PRO A 67 -26.14 -5.67 3.18
CA PRO A 67 -27.49 -5.05 3.12
C PRO A 67 -27.48 -3.52 3.26
N TYR A 68 -26.57 -2.98 4.05
CA TYR A 68 -26.44 -1.53 4.29
C TYR A 68 -25.66 -0.78 3.19
N ALA A 69 -24.94 -1.48 2.29
CA ALA A 69 -24.07 -0.84 1.30
C ALA A 69 -24.86 0.11 0.38
N LYS A 70 -26.02 -0.31 -0.13
CA LYS A 70 -26.86 0.50 -1.02
C LYS A 70 -27.43 1.74 -0.31
N GLU A 71 -27.82 1.62 0.95
CA GLU A 71 -28.30 2.76 1.75
C GLU A 71 -27.18 3.78 1.98
N LEU A 72 -25.98 3.31 2.35
CA LEU A 72 -24.85 4.20 2.56
C LEU A 72 -24.36 4.84 1.26
N LEU A 73 -24.35 4.10 0.15
CA LEU A 73 -24.05 4.65 -1.18
C LEU A 73 -25.01 5.79 -1.54
N LYS A 74 -26.31 5.59 -1.31
CA LYS A 74 -27.32 6.64 -1.54
C LYS A 74 -27.03 7.87 -0.67
N LYS A 75 -26.80 7.67 0.63
CA LYS A 75 -26.47 8.77 1.56
C LYS A 75 -25.20 9.52 1.13
N ALA A 76 -24.18 8.80 0.68
CA ALA A 76 -22.96 9.42 0.18
C ALA A 76 -23.25 10.32 -1.03
N ASN A 77 -23.95 9.78 -2.02
CA ASN A 77 -24.32 10.51 -3.24
C ASN A 77 -25.18 11.73 -2.94
N ASP A 78 -26.18 11.60 -2.05
CA ASP A 78 -27.06 12.70 -1.63
C ASP A 78 -26.27 13.86 -0.95
N ASN A 79 -25.05 13.58 -0.44
CA ASN A 79 -24.14 14.55 0.17
C ASN A 79 -22.92 14.88 -0.70
N GLY A 80 -22.95 14.61 -1.99
CA GLY A 80 -21.87 14.95 -2.93
C GLY A 80 -20.61 14.11 -2.78
N LEU A 81 -20.68 12.96 -2.13
CA LEU A 81 -19.58 12.03 -1.96
C LEU A 81 -19.76 10.83 -2.92
N LYS A 82 -18.68 10.46 -3.58
CA LYS A 82 -18.59 9.15 -4.24
C LYS A 82 -18.16 8.11 -3.22
N MET A 83 -18.83 6.96 -3.22
CA MET A 83 -18.44 5.85 -2.36
C MET A 83 -17.98 4.66 -3.20
N THR A 84 -16.86 4.09 -2.84
CA THR A 84 -16.36 2.82 -3.37
C THR A 84 -16.26 1.83 -2.22
N ILE A 85 -16.79 0.64 -2.42
CA ILE A 85 -16.67 -0.46 -1.48
C ILE A 85 -16.32 -1.73 -2.25
N VAL A 86 -15.17 -2.31 -1.96
CA VAL A 86 -14.69 -3.54 -2.60
C VAL A 86 -14.63 -4.66 -1.57
N PRO A 87 -14.91 -5.89 -1.95
CA PRO A 87 -14.66 -7.03 -1.08
C PRO A 87 -13.16 -7.25 -0.94
N PHE A 88 -12.75 -7.81 0.18
CA PHE A 88 -11.35 -8.16 0.41
C PHE A 88 -11.22 -9.36 1.35
N LEU A 89 -10.02 -9.93 1.37
CA LEU A 89 -9.59 -10.88 2.38
C LEU A 89 -8.77 -10.14 3.42
N HIS A 90 -9.00 -10.44 4.68
CA HIS A 90 -8.31 -9.81 5.80
C HIS A 90 -7.65 -10.85 6.69
N ALA A 91 -6.34 -10.94 6.64
CA ALA A 91 -5.60 -11.86 7.47
C ALA A 91 -5.31 -11.32 8.87
N GLY A 92 -5.23 -10.00 9.02
CA GLY A 92 -4.66 -9.35 10.18
C GLY A 92 -3.13 -9.49 10.23
N THR A 93 -2.48 -8.67 11.04
CA THR A 93 -1.00 -8.62 11.11
C THR A 93 -0.38 -9.96 11.50
N THR A 94 -0.97 -10.66 12.47
CA THR A 94 -0.42 -11.93 12.96
C THR A 94 -0.46 -13.04 11.91
N ASN A 95 -1.59 -13.23 11.24
CA ASN A 95 -1.71 -14.26 10.20
C ASN A 95 -0.97 -13.87 8.93
N GLY A 96 -0.98 -12.58 8.55
CA GLY A 96 -0.20 -12.08 7.44
C GLY A 96 1.28 -12.40 7.59
N ARG A 97 1.86 -12.17 8.77
CA ARG A 97 3.26 -12.54 9.05
C ARG A 97 3.52 -14.05 8.91
N LYS A 98 2.62 -14.89 9.40
CA LYS A 98 2.74 -16.36 9.23
C LYS A 98 2.70 -16.76 7.76
N THR A 99 1.79 -16.18 6.99
CA THR A 99 1.67 -16.42 5.54
C THR A 99 2.96 -16.08 4.80
N PHE A 100 3.53 -14.91 5.08
CA PHE A 100 4.78 -14.51 4.44
C PHE A 100 5.97 -15.35 4.87
N PHE A 101 6.01 -15.81 6.12
CA PHE A 101 7.02 -16.75 6.58
C PHE A 101 6.92 -18.10 5.84
N LEU A 102 5.72 -18.63 5.65
CA LEU A 102 5.51 -19.85 4.88
C LEU A 102 5.91 -19.68 3.41
N LEU A 103 5.56 -18.53 2.81
CA LEU A 103 5.96 -18.20 1.44
C LEU A 103 7.48 -18.13 1.30
N GLU A 104 8.17 -17.45 2.24
CA GLU A 104 9.63 -17.38 2.26
C GLU A 104 10.24 -18.77 2.37
N SER A 105 9.79 -19.59 3.31
CA SER A 105 10.28 -20.95 3.51
C SER A 105 10.12 -21.79 2.23
N ARG A 106 8.97 -21.67 1.57
CA ARG A 106 8.71 -22.38 0.32
C ARG A 106 9.63 -21.96 -0.82
N LEU A 107 9.90 -20.65 -0.91
CA LEU A 107 10.85 -20.13 -1.91
C LEU A 107 12.29 -20.56 -1.62
N GLN A 108 12.68 -20.71 -0.35
CA GLN A 108 14.00 -21.22 0.04
C GLN A 108 14.18 -22.71 -0.29
N GLU A 109 13.09 -23.48 -0.26
CA GLU A 109 13.10 -24.90 -0.63
C GLU A 109 13.13 -25.14 -2.15
N ASP A 110 12.80 -24.13 -2.97
CA ASP A 110 12.77 -24.26 -4.43
C ASP A 110 14.18 -23.99 -5.01
N GLU A 111 14.82 -25.03 -5.52
CA GLU A 111 16.18 -24.97 -6.11
C GLU A 111 16.30 -23.98 -7.28
N ARG A 112 15.18 -23.57 -7.89
CA ARG A 112 15.15 -22.56 -8.97
C ARG A 112 15.22 -21.14 -8.44
N VAL A 113 15.06 -20.94 -7.13
CA VAL A 113 15.00 -19.64 -6.47
C VAL A 113 16.24 -19.41 -5.62
N ASN A 114 16.88 -18.27 -5.80
CA ASN A 114 17.99 -17.86 -4.95
C ASN A 114 17.61 -16.57 -4.22
N LEU A 115 17.28 -16.67 -2.93
CA LEU A 115 16.99 -15.52 -2.06
C LEU A 115 18.28 -15.01 -1.43
N ILE A 116 18.63 -13.76 -1.72
CA ILE A 116 19.83 -13.13 -1.18
C ILE A 116 19.39 -11.97 -0.30
N PHE A 117 19.48 -12.15 1.01
CA PHE A 117 19.14 -11.13 2.00
C PHE A 117 20.36 -10.26 2.37
N ASP A 118 20.12 -9.09 2.96
CA ASP A 118 21.14 -8.12 3.36
C ASP A 118 22.08 -7.75 2.20
N ALA A 119 21.49 -7.63 1.02
CA ALA A 119 22.19 -7.46 -0.24
C ALA A 119 21.64 -6.28 -1.05
N PRO A 120 21.86 -5.03 -0.61
CA PRO A 120 21.38 -3.87 -1.34
C PRO A 120 21.98 -3.85 -2.76
N VAL A 121 21.09 -3.69 -3.74
CA VAL A 121 21.50 -3.51 -5.14
C VAL A 121 22.03 -2.09 -5.33
N LYS A 122 23.19 -1.98 -5.94
CA LYS A 122 23.86 -0.71 -6.21
C LYS A 122 23.65 -0.23 -7.64
N GLU A 123 23.63 -1.17 -8.59
CA GLU A 123 23.65 -0.85 -10.00
C GLU A 123 22.90 -1.91 -10.81
N VAL A 124 22.30 -1.48 -11.91
CA VAL A 124 21.80 -2.37 -12.97
C VAL A 124 22.85 -2.39 -14.08
N LEU A 125 23.33 -3.57 -14.41
CA LEU A 125 24.32 -3.76 -15.48
C LEU A 125 23.64 -3.68 -16.84
N VAL A 126 24.14 -2.80 -17.70
CA VAL A 126 23.68 -2.66 -19.09
C VAL A 126 24.89 -2.64 -20.02
N GLU A 127 24.86 -3.45 -21.06
CA GLU A 127 25.86 -3.49 -22.12
C GLU A 127 25.14 -3.46 -23.47
N ASP A 128 25.56 -2.61 -24.38
CA ASP A 128 24.96 -2.43 -25.72
C ASP A 128 23.43 -2.22 -25.66
N GLY A 129 22.95 -1.44 -24.70
CA GLY A 129 21.53 -1.15 -24.49
C GLY A 129 20.70 -2.32 -23.98
N LYS A 130 21.32 -3.42 -23.54
CA LYS A 130 20.64 -4.61 -23.00
C LYS A 130 21.01 -4.83 -21.55
N VAL A 131 20.00 -5.15 -20.75
CA VAL A 131 20.21 -5.54 -19.35
C VAL A 131 21.03 -6.83 -19.29
N LYS A 132 22.01 -6.88 -18.39
CA LYS A 132 22.88 -8.03 -18.14
C LYS A 132 22.78 -8.54 -16.71
N GLY A 133 22.18 -7.79 -15.81
CA GLY A 133 22.06 -8.18 -14.40
C GLY A 133 22.14 -7.01 -13.45
N VAL A 134 22.61 -7.28 -12.25
CA VAL A 134 22.76 -6.29 -11.18
C VAL A 134 24.09 -6.43 -10.45
N VAL A 135 24.57 -5.35 -9.86
CA VAL A 135 25.61 -5.36 -8.82
C VAL A 135 24.93 -5.16 -7.48
N TYR A 136 25.21 -6.05 -6.54
CA TYR A 136 24.72 -5.94 -5.17
C TYR A 136 25.87 -6.04 -4.18
N GLN A 137 25.70 -5.46 -3.00
CA GLN A 137 26.69 -5.55 -1.93
C GLN A 137 26.26 -6.58 -0.90
N LYS A 138 27.15 -7.51 -0.56
CA LYS A 138 26.99 -8.42 0.56
C LYS A 138 28.34 -8.55 1.28
N ASP A 139 28.31 -8.58 2.61
CA ASP A 139 29.52 -8.66 3.46
C ASP A 139 30.58 -7.63 3.10
N ARG A 140 30.15 -6.40 2.75
CA ARG A 140 30.98 -5.28 2.29
C ARG A 140 31.73 -5.51 0.97
N GLN A 141 31.40 -6.54 0.24
CA GLN A 141 31.95 -6.87 -1.08
C GLN A 141 30.87 -6.71 -2.16
N ASP A 142 31.30 -6.31 -3.33
CA ASP A 142 30.43 -6.18 -4.48
C ASP A 142 30.38 -7.51 -5.25
N HIS A 143 29.18 -7.97 -5.51
CA HIS A 143 28.89 -9.20 -6.24
C HIS A 143 28.05 -8.88 -7.48
N LYS A 144 28.09 -9.74 -8.49
CA LYS A 144 27.27 -9.63 -9.69
C LYS A 144 26.32 -10.80 -9.79
N ALA A 145 25.07 -10.51 -10.11
CA ALA A 145 24.08 -11.49 -10.54
C ALA A 145 23.69 -11.19 -11.97
N TYR A 146 23.87 -12.16 -12.86
CA TYR A 146 23.60 -11.99 -14.29
C TYR A 146 22.22 -12.46 -14.66
N SER A 147 21.50 -11.62 -15.41
CA SER A 147 20.17 -11.93 -15.97
C SER A 147 19.89 -11.02 -17.15
N SER A 148 19.13 -11.50 -18.12
CA SER A 148 18.58 -10.67 -19.20
C SER A 148 17.35 -9.85 -18.81
N ASN A 149 16.78 -10.12 -17.65
CA ASN A 149 15.61 -9.42 -17.12
C ASN A 149 15.85 -9.01 -15.66
N VAL A 150 15.51 -7.78 -15.32
CA VAL A 150 15.57 -7.24 -13.96
C VAL A 150 14.26 -6.57 -13.62
N VAL A 151 13.64 -6.96 -12.51
CA VAL A 151 12.42 -6.33 -12.00
C VAL A 151 12.79 -5.46 -10.80
N LEU A 152 12.51 -4.16 -10.88
CA LEU A 152 12.72 -3.21 -9.79
C LEU A 152 11.46 -3.11 -8.94
N ALA A 153 11.44 -3.81 -7.81
CA ALA A 153 10.29 -3.86 -6.89
C ALA A 153 10.71 -3.41 -5.48
N THR A 154 11.38 -2.26 -5.39
CA THR A 154 12.11 -1.79 -4.20
C THR A 154 11.25 -1.12 -3.14
N GLY A 155 9.96 -0.93 -3.43
CA GLY A 155 9.01 -0.28 -2.52
C GLY A 155 9.40 1.17 -2.18
N ARG A 156 8.79 1.70 -1.12
CA ARG A 156 9.01 3.09 -0.66
C ARG A 156 10.46 3.37 -0.25
N ALA A 157 11.10 2.39 0.36
CA ALA A 157 12.50 2.54 0.82
C ALA A 157 13.48 2.75 -0.33
N GLY A 158 13.21 2.14 -1.49
CA GLY A 158 14.04 2.27 -2.68
C GLY A 158 13.62 3.35 -3.67
N ALA A 159 12.62 4.18 -3.36
CA ALA A 159 12.07 5.15 -4.32
C ALA A 159 13.11 6.14 -4.86
N SER A 160 13.96 6.68 -3.99
CA SER A 160 15.02 7.61 -4.40
C SER A 160 16.08 6.91 -5.26
N TRP A 161 16.46 5.70 -4.90
CA TRP A 161 17.39 4.88 -5.68
C TRP A 161 16.79 4.51 -7.05
N ASN A 162 15.51 4.14 -7.12
CA ASN A 162 14.83 3.89 -8.39
C ASN A 162 14.86 5.10 -9.32
N LYS A 163 14.58 6.30 -8.79
CA LYS A 163 14.65 7.55 -9.57
C LYS A 163 16.05 7.76 -10.13
N GLU A 164 17.08 7.55 -9.33
CA GLU A 164 18.49 7.67 -9.73
C GLU A 164 18.84 6.65 -10.83
N ILE A 165 18.49 5.38 -10.66
CA ILE A 165 18.76 4.31 -11.65
C ILE A 165 18.03 4.57 -12.96
N CYS A 166 16.75 4.94 -12.92
CA CYS A 166 16.00 5.29 -14.12
C CYS A 166 16.66 6.45 -14.86
N SER A 167 17.08 7.49 -14.14
CA SER A 167 17.81 8.62 -14.74
C SER A 167 19.12 8.20 -15.41
N LYS A 168 19.92 7.37 -14.73
CA LYS A 168 21.19 6.84 -15.27
C LYS A 168 21.00 5.99 -16.52
N LEU A 169 19.89 5.25 -16.58
CA LEU A 169 19.56 4.36 -17.69
C LEU A 169 18.78 5.05 -18.82
N GLY A 170 18.47 6.35 -18.66
CA GLY A 170 17.66 7.08 -19.65
C GLY A 170 16.20 6.62 -19.71
N ILE A 171 15.69 5.97 -18.67
CA ILE A 171 14.29 5.55 -18.55
C ILE A 171 13.46 6.76 -18.15
N PRO A 172 12.48 7.19 -18.94
CA PRO A 172 11.65 8.34 -18.60
C PRO A 172 10.80 8.02 -17.36
N THR A 173 10.77 8.95 -16.43
CA THR A 173 9.95 8.86 -15.22
C THR A 173 9.00 10.04 -15.13
N LYS A 174 7.84 9.82 -14.53
CA LYS A 174 6.85 10.85 -14.26
C LYS A 174 6.63 10.96 -12.76
N GLU A 175 6.68 12.16 -12.22
CA GLU A 175 6.31 12.40 -10.83
C GLU A 175 4.81 12.13 -10.63
N GLY A 176 4.51 11.32 -9.63
CA GLY A 176 3.13 11.05 -9.25
C GLY A 176 2.60 12.07 -8.24
N LYS A 177 1.28 12.24 -8.21
CA LYS A 177 0.63 12.99 -7.13
C LYS A 177 0.80 12.26 -5.80
N ILE A 178 1.10 13.02 -4.74
CA ILE A 178 1.28 12.47 -3.40
C ILE A 178 -0.01 12.64 -2.60
N LYS A 179 -0.32 11.63 -1.79
CA LYS A 179 -1.43 11.71 -0.84
C LYS A 179 -0.90 12.14 0.52
N VAL A 180 -1.38 13.27 1.01
CA VAL A 180 -1.05 13.85 2.32
C VAL A 180 -2.34 14.04 3.10
N GLY A 181 -2.31 13.82 4.40
CA GLY A 181 -3.51 14.01 5.21
C GLY A 181 -3.32 13.64 6.67
N VAL A 182 -4.42 13.38 7.32
CA VAL A 182 -4.49 13.09 8.75
C VAL A 182 -5.17 11.73 8.98
N ARG A 183 -4.91 11.14 10.14
CA ARG A 183 -5.60 9.94 10.58
C ARG A 183 -6.44 10.26 11.82
N TYR A 184 -7.68 9.86 11.78
CA TYR A 184 -8.62 9.97 12.88
C TYR A 184 -8.73 8.66 13.63
N GLU A 185 -8.84 8.75 14.94
CA GLU A 185 -9.25 7.65 15.81
C GLU A 185 -10.49 8.11 16.59
N LEU A 186 -11.59 7.42 16.41
CA LEU A 186 -12.90 7.79 16.89
C LEU A 186 -13.55 6.64 17.66
N PRO A 187 -14.40 6.92 18.67
CA PRO A 187 -15.27 5.90 19.24
C PRO A 187 -16.16 5.28 18.17
N ASP A 188 -16.33 3.95 18.19
CA ASP A 188 -17.11 3.20 17.19
C ASP A 188 -18.52 3.74 16.98
N LYS A 189 -19.15 4.22 18.05
CA LYS A 189 -20.51 4.79 18.01
C LYS A 189 -20.66 5.98 17.06
N ILE A 190 -19.57 6.71 16.77
CA ILE A 190 -19.61 7.87 15.88
C ILE A 190 -19.78 7.41 14.43
N MET A 191 -19.10 6.33 14.06
CA MET A 191 -19.21 5.75 12.71
C MET A 191 -20.49 4.94 12.52
N GLY A 192 -21.08 4.47 13.62
CA GLY A 192 -22.35 3.73 13.60
C GLY A 192 -22.31 2.55 12.62
N ARG A 193 -23.35 2.45 11.79
CA ARG A 193 -23.49 1.35 10.83
C ARG A 193 -22.47 1.37 9.69
N ALA A 194 -21.75 2.47 9.47
CA ALA A 194 -20.66 2.49 8.49
C ALA A 194 -19.56 1.49 8.85
N ASN A 195 -19.38 1.18 10.12
CA ASN A 195 -18.46 0.16 10.60
C ASN A 195 -18.83 -1.28 10.16
N GLU A 196 -20.11 -1.55 9.89
CA GLU A 196 -20.58 -2.86 9.44
C GLU A 196 -20.08 -3.20 8.02
N LEU A 197 -19.79 -2.17 7.22
CA LEU A 197 -19.40 -2.33 5.82
C LEU A 197 -17.93 -2.68 5.62
N TYR A 198 -17.13 -2.50 6.63
CA TYR A 198 -15.70 -2.69 6.55
C TYR A 198 -15.05 -1.97 5.34
N GLU A 199 -14.28 -0.92 5.62
CA GLU A 199 -13.51 -0.13 4.65
C GLU A 199 -14.30 0.52 3.47
N PRO A 200 -15.48 1.14 3.69
CA PRO A 200 -16.04 1.99 2.65
C PRO A 200 -15.11 3.19 2.41
N LYS A 201 -14.79 3.46 1.14
CA LYS A 201 -13.97 4.61 0.74
C LYS A 201 -14.87 5.71 0.23
N PHE A 202 -14.80 6.88 0.86
CA PHE A 202 -15.52 8.07 0.41
C PHE A 202 -14.54 8.99 -0.31
N LYS A 203 -14.97 9.57 -1.40
CA LYS A 203 -14.16 10.47 -2.22
C LYS A 203 -14.96 11.69 -2.62
N THR A 204 -14.32 12.87 -2.55
CA THR A 204 -14.79 14.08 -3.21
C THR A 204 -14.08 14.25 -4.55
N ASP A 205 -14.71 14.95 -5.49
CA ASP A 205 -13.98 15.44 -6.67
C ASP A 205 -13.15 16.66 -6.30
N ALA A 206 -12.07 16.89 -7.05
CA ALA A 206 -11.36 18.15 -6.99
C ALA A 206 -12.23 19.26 -7.61
N THR A 207 -12.20 20.43 -7.00
CA THR A 207 -12.81 21.66 -7.52
C THR A 207 -11.73 22.67 -7.85
N LEU A 208 -12.11 23.86 -8.32
CA LEU A 208 -11.16 24.97 -8.52
C LEU A 208 -10.55 25.45 -7.19
N GLU A 209 -11.22 25.18 -6.08
CA GLU A 209 -10.83 25.68 -4.75
C GLU A 209 -10.27 24.57 -3.83
N THR A 210 -10.53 23.29 -4.15
CA THR A 210 -10.17 22.18 -3.27
C THR A 210 -9.59 20.99 -4.04
N ASP A 211 -8.59 20.36 -3.48
CA ASP A 211 -8.09 19.05 -3.95
C ASP A 211 -9.09 17.93 -3.66
N ALA A 212 -9.00 16.85 -4.45
CA ALA A 212 -9.79 15.66 -4.18
C ALA A 212 -9.38 15.02 -2.86
N ALA A 213 -10.34 14.78 -1.98
CA ALA A 213 -10.14 14.08 -0.73
C ALA A 213 -10.64 12.64 -0.82
N ILE A 214 -9.97 11.72 -0.13
CA ILE A 214 -10.37 10.31 -0.06
C ILE A 214 -10.13 9.75 1.34
N THR A 215 -11.09 8.98 1.87
CA THR A 215 -10.87 8.20 3.08
C THR A 215 -10.11 6.91 2.75
N PHE A 216 -9.26 6.48 3.69
CA PHE A 216 -8.40 5.32 3.48
C PHE A 216 -8.26 4.49 4.76
N CYS A 217 -8.09 3.16 4.60
CA CYS A 217 -7.79 2.24 5.71
C CYS A 217 -8.72 2.44 6.90
N HIS A 218 -10.01 2.29 6.68
CA HIS A 218 -11.02 2.26 7.72
C HIS A 218 -10.91 0.94 8.48
N ASN A 219 -10.52 1.01 9.74
CA ASN A 219 -10.34 -0.14 10.62
C ASN A 219 -11.37 -0.05 11.75
N PRO A 220 -12.54 -0.72 11.60
CA PRO A 220 -13.60 -0.68 12.59
C PRO A 220 -13.33 -1.56 13.80
N TYR A 221 -13.85 -1.20 14.95
CA TYR A 221 -13.91 -1.96 16.20
C TYR A 221 -12.58 -2.30 16.87
N CYS A 222 -11.54 -2.55 16.10
CA CYS A 222 -10.21 -2.98 16.54
C CYS A 222 -9.13 -1.97 16.18
N GLY A 223 -9.53 -0.78 15.75
CA GLY A 223 -8.64 0.24 15.23
C GLY A 223 -7.77 0.90 16.28
N SER A 224 -6.51 1.12 15.96
CA SER A 224 -5.61 2.00 16.67
C SER A 224 -4.72 2.77 15.72
N VAL A 225 -4.30 3.95 16.14
CA VAL A 225 -3.29 4.74 15.42
C VAL A 225 -1.93 4.43 16.03
N VAL A 226 -0.98 4.09 15.17
CA VAL A 226 0.39 3.77 15.56
C VAL A 226 1.38 4.68 14.84
N ALA A 227 2.49 4.97 15.51
CA ALA A 227 3.60 5.70 14.89
C ALA A 227 4.41 4.76 14.00
N GLU A 228 4.79 5.24 12.82
CA GLU A 228 5.65 4.55 11.86
C GLU A 228 6.85 5.44 11.52
N SER A 229 8.06 4.92 11.67
CA SER A 229 9.26 5.63 11.23
C SER A 229 9.43 5.52 9.71
N TYR A 230 9.70 6.64 9.06
CA TYR A 230 10.05 6.71 7.66
C TYR A 230 11.48 7.25 7.50
N ASP A 231 12.36 6.51 6.82
CA ASP A 231 13.79 6.81 6.65
C ASP A 231 14.58 7.03 7.96
N GLY A 232 14.06 6.57 9.11
CA GLY A 232 14.66 6.82 10.41
C GLY A 232 14.71 8.29 10.84
N GLN A 233 14.10 9.19 10.08
CA GLN A 233 14.14 10.65 10.29
C GLN A 233 12.78 11.29 10.45
N ILE A 234 11.74 10.62 10.00
CA ILE A 234 10.36 11.14 9.99
C ILE A 234 9.47 10.15 10.71
N THR A 235 8.63 10.64 11.61
CA THR A 235 7.58 9.85 12.25
C THR A 235 6.24 10.21 11.62
N LEU A 236 5.59 9.22 11.06
CA LEU A 236 4.25 9.31 10.47
C LEU A 236 3.26 8.47 11.26
N VAL A 237 1.99 8.54 10.93
CA VAL A 237 0.95 7.68 11.49
C VAL A 237 0.54 6.59 10.52
N ASN A 238 0.28 5.41 11.05
CA ASN A 238 -0.37 4.33 10.33
C ASN A 238 -1.57 3.81 11.12
N GLY A 239 -2.51 3.15 10.43
CA GLY A 239 -3.60 2.42 11.07
C GLY A 239 -3.18 0.99 11.35
N HIS A 240 -3.59 0.52 12.49
CA HIS A 240 -3.41 -0.87 12.89
C HIS A 240 -4.76 -1.43 13.32
N ALA A 241 -5.04 -2.66 12.93
CA ALA A 241 -6.15 -3.44 13.42
C ALA A 241 -5.64 -4.81 13.83
N ASP A 242 -6.00 -5.24 15.01
CA ASP A 242 -5.72 -6.57 15.53
C ASP A 242 -7.03 -7.23 15.98
N ASN A 243 -6.97 -8.48 16.38
CA ASN A 243 -8.15 -9.24 16.81
C ASN A 243 -8.76 -8.73 18.14
N THR A 244 -8.07 -7.81 18.83
CA THR A 244 -8.53 -7.24 20.10
C THR A 244 -9.44 -6.04 19.86
N LYS A 245 -10.67 -6.09 20.33
CA LYS A 245 -11.60 -4.97 20.25
C LYS A 245 -11.12 -3.82 21.13
N THR A 246 -10.91 -2.66 20.53
CA THR A 246 -10.53 -1.42 21.21
C THR A 246 -11.74 -0.52 21.54
N GLY A 247 -12.90 -0.78 20.93
CA GLY A 247 -14.06 0.11 20.94
C GLY A 247 -13.85 1.37 20.10
N ARG A 248 -12.84 1.36 19.24
CA ARG A 248 -12.43 2.47 18.40
C ARG A 248 -12.30 2.08 16.94
N THR A 249 -12.61 3.03 16.09
CA THR A 249 -12.42 3.00 14.64
C THR A 249 -11.36 4.01 14.30
N ASN A 250 -10.42 3.66 13.43
CA ASN A 250 -9.54 4.63 12.82
C ASN A 250 -9.68 4.65 11.29
N MET A 251 -9.42 5.81 10.70
CA MET A 251 -9.35 6.00 9.26
C MET A 251 -8.48 7.20 8.91
N ALA A 252 -7.87 7.18 7.73
CA ALA A 252 -7.17 8.32 7.17
C ALA A 252 -8.10 9.14 6.26
N LEU A 253 -7.95 10.46 6.29
CA LEU A 253 -8.45 11.39 5.28
C LEU A 253 -7.25 11.96 4.54
N LEU A 254 -7.15 11.66 3.26
CA LEU A 254 -6.02 12.01 2.42
C LEU A 254 -6.45 12.92 1.28
N PHE A 255 -5.60 13.88 0.97
CA PHE A 255 -5.73 14.78 -0.18
C PHE A 255 -4.68 14.40 -1.22
N LYS A 256 -5.09 14.25 -2.47
CA LYS A 256 -4.21 13.96 -3.59
C LYS A 256 -3.67 15.28 -4.14
N MET A 257 -2.48 15.66 -3.70
CA MET A 257 -1.86 16.94 -4.00
C MET A 257 -0.75 16.81 -5.04
N ASP A 258 -0.60 17.86 -5.85
CA ASP A 258 0.50 18.01 -6.79
C ASP A 258 1.51 19.02 -6.22
N PHE A 259 2.71 18.56 -5.91
CA PHE A 259 3.80 19.39 -5.40
C PHE A 259 4.88 19.66 -6.45
N GLY A 260 4.62 19.34 -7.73
CA GLY A 260 5.58 19.49 -8.83
C GLY A 260 6.73 18.48 -8.78
N GLU A 261 7.83 18.82 -9.43
CA GLU A 261 8.95 17.90 -9.68
C GLU A 261 9.68 17.40 -8.42
N ASN A 262 9.59 18.11 -7.30
CA ASN A 262 10.26 17.74 -6.05
C ASN A 262 9.25 17.32 -4.96
N ALA A 263 8.11 16.79 -5.36
CA ALA A 263 6.99 16.47 -4.50
C ALA A 263 7.38 15.65 -3.26
N ILE A 264 8.20 14.61 -3.42
CA ILE A 264 8.66 13.75 -2.31
C ILE A 264 9.50 14.55 -1.30
N GLU A 265 10.40 15.40 -1.76
CA GLU A 265 11.26 16.22 -0.89
C GLU A 265 10.44 17.26 -0.14
N VAL A 266 9.53 17.94 -0.81
CA VAL A 266 8.62 18.91 -0.20
C VAL A 266 7.83 18.26 0.93
N VAL A 267 7.21 17.11 0.68
CA VAL A 267 6.41 16.41 1.70
C VAL A 267 7.27 15.87 2.84
N LYS A 268 8.47 15.37 2.56
CA LYS A 268 9.42 14.97 3.61
C LYS A 268 9.80 16.15 4.51
N ASN A 269 10.05 17.32 3.95
CA ASN A 269 10.37 18.53 4.72
C ASN A 269 9.19 19.02 5.55
N MET A 270 7.97 18.98 5.00
CA MET A 270 6.75 19.25 5.76
C MET A 270 6.62 18.32 6.97
N ALA A 271 6.77 17.00 6.76
CA ALA A 271 6.68 16.01 7.83
C ALA A 271 7.77 16.21 8.90
N LYS A 272 9.03 16.50 8.50
CA LYS A 272 10.11 16.84 9.43
C LYS A 272 9.77 18.06 10.28
N THR A 273 9.25 19.12 9.65
CA THR A 273 8.85 20.34 10.35
C THR A 273 7.76 20.03 11.38
N LEU A 274 6.73 19.27 11.01
CA LEU A 274 5.68 18.86 11.93
C LEU A 274 6.23 18.04 13.12
N ASN A 275 7.14 17.10 12.86
CA ASN A 275 7.77 16.32 13.93
C ASN A 275 8.58 17.21 14.87
N VAL A 276 9.34 18.19 14.35
CA VAL A 276 10.07 19.14 15.21
C VAL A 276 9.13 19.94 16.09
N LEU A 277 8.05 20.47 15.52
CA LEU A 277 7.03 21.22 16.26
C LEU A 277 6.32 20.38 17.33
N SER A 278 6.26 19.06 17.12
CA SER A 278 5.66 18.11 18.05
C SER A 278 6.67 17.45 19.01
N GLY A 279 7.86 18.05 19.18
CA GLY A 279 8.89 17.52 20.08
C GLY A 279 9.51 16.18 19.64
N GLY A 280 9.61 15.94 18.33
CA GLY A 280 10.14 14.69 17.75
C GLY A 280 9.11 13.58 17.63
N GLN A 281 7.87 13.88 17.93
CA GLN A 281 6.74 12.95 17.87
C GLN A 281 5.85 13.21 16.64
N VAL A 282 4.79 12.43 16.51
CA VAL A 282 3.71 12.72 15.57
C VAL A 282 2.95 13.96 16.03
N ALA A 283 2.60 14.83 15.10
CA ALA A 283 1.69 15.94 15.37
C ALA A 283 0.27 15.42 15.61
N VAL A 284 -0.34 15.79 16.73
CA VAL A 284 -1.70 15.43 17.14
C VAL A 284 -2.55 16.68 17.24
#